data_93336067fe1a8e6ff13ae0048dad3fbc
#
_entry.id   93336067fe1a8e6ff13ae0048dad3fbc
#
_cell.length_a   1.000
_cell.length_b   1.000
_cell.length_c   1.000
_cell.angle_alpha   90.00
_cell.angle_beta   90.00
_cell.angle_gamma   90.00
#
_symmetry.space_group_name_H-M   'P 1'
#
loop_
_entity.id
_entity.type
_entity.pdbx_description
1 polymer ?
#
loop_
_entity_poly.entity_id
_entity_poly.type
_entity_poly.pdbx_seq_one_letter_code
_entity_poly.pdbx_strand_id
1 'polypeptide(L)'
;MKDQKLIQSYIPMSETAYYILLSLLVELRHGYAIMQHVEELTKGRIRLGAGTLYGTLSKMEKGKLIEVVAEADKRKIYRITPFGKEVLLTEIARIRELYRNSEGVAVE
;
A
#
# COMPACT_ATOMS: atom_id res chain seq x y z
N MET A 1 8.12 18.82 11.33
CA MET A 1 6.91 19.20 10.63
C MET A 1 5.80 18.27 11.02
N LYS A 2 4.60 18.75 11.03
CA LYS A 2 3.50 17.92 11.45
C LYS A 2 3.26 16.72 10.54
N ASP A 3 3.62 16.84 9.26
CA ASP A 3 3.48 15.73 8.33
C ASP A 3 4.45 14.61 8.63
N GLN A 4 5.63 14.91 9.15
CA GLN A 4 6.61 13.91 9.52
C GLN A 4 6.08 12.97 10.62
N LYS A 5 5.47 13.54 11.64
CA LYS A 5 4.88 12.75 12.72
C LYS A 5 3.74 11.87 12.20
N LEU A 6 2.91 12.43 11.33
CA LEU A 6 1.78 11.71 10.78
C LEU A 6 2.27 10.56 9.90
N ILE A 7 3.28 10.81 9.07
CA ILE A 7 3.88 9.75 8.26
C ILE A 7 4.42 8.64 9.15
N GLN A 8 5.16 9.00 10.20
CA GLN A 8 5.75 8.01 11.10
C GLN A 8 4.69 7.17 11.81
N SER A 9 3.49 7.70 12.00
CA SER A 9 2.43 6.95 12.65
C SER A 9 1.94 5.76 11.83
N TYR A 10 2.21 5.76 10.53
CA TYR A 10 1.82 4.65 9.64
C TYR A 10 2.93 3.63 9.43
N ILE A 11 4.09 3.87 10.01
CA ILE A 11 5.28 3.05 9.75
C ILE A 11 5.75 2.38 11.04
N PRO A 12 6.13 1.09 10.99
CA PRO A 12 6.07 0.21 9.81
C PRO A 12 4.64 -0.19 9.49
N MET A 13 4.36 -0.38 8.23
CA MET A 13 3.03 -0.79 7.83
C MET A 13 2.97 -2.29 7.62
N SER A 14 1.77 -2.84 7.65
CA SER A 14 1.59 -4.25 7.37
C SER A 14 1.95 -4.53 5.92
N GLU A 15 2.32 -5.77 5.65
CA GLU A 15 2.63 -6.19 4.29
C GLU A 15 1.43 -6.00 3.36
N THR A 16 0.23 -6.29 3.86
CA THR A 16 -1.00 -6.08 3.09
C THR A 16 -1.18 -4.62 2.70
N ALA A 17 -1.04 -3.71 3.67
CA ALA A 17 -1.17 -2.27 3.40
C ALA A 17 -0.10 -1.81 2.39
N TYR A 18 1.11 -2.28 2.56
CA TYR A 18 2.21 -1.96 1.67
C TYR A 18 1.87 -2.32 0.22
N TYR A 19 1.43 -3.56 -0.01
CA TYR A 19 1.12 -4.00 -1.35
C TYR A 19 -0.09 -3.31 -1.96
N ILE A 20 -1.10 -2.97 -1.15
CA ILE A 20 -2.25 -2.23 -1.65
C ILE A 20 -1.82 -0.85 -2.14
N LEU A 21 -1.04 -0.12 -1.33
CA LEU A 21 -0.55 1.19 -1.76
C LEU A 21 0.38 1.09 -2.96
N LEU A 22 1.23 0.07 -2.99
CA LEU A 22 2.12 -0.15 -4.12
C LEU A 22 1.34 -0.37 -5.41
N SER A 23 0.24 -1.13 -5.34
CA SER A 23 -0.63 -1.37 -6.49
C SER A 23 -1.21 -0.07 -7.04
N LEU A 24 -1.55 0.85 -6.15
CA LEU A 24 -2.14 2.13 -6.55
C LEU A 24 -1.08 3.15 -6.97
N LEU A 25 0.17 2.96 -6.55
CA LEU A 25 1.26 3.81 -7.00
C LEU A 25 1.48 3.63 -8.50
N VAL A 26 1.28 2.42 -8.99
CA VAL A 26 1.50 2.09 -10.41
C VAL A 26 0.40 2.68 -11.28
N GLU A 27 -0.87 2.49 -10.88
CA GLU A 27 -1.99 3.03 -11.66
C GLU A 27 -3.28 3.01 -10.83
N LEU A 28 -4.29 3.70 -11.34
CA LEU A 28 -5.63 3.67 -10.76
C LEU A 28 -6.20 2.26 -10.86
N ARG A 29 -6.93 1.81 -9.83
CA ARG A 29 -7.51 0.47 -9.84
C ARG A 29 -8.80 0.44 -9.03
N HIS A 30 -9.73 -0.41 -9.43
CA HIS A 30 -10.83 -0.78 -8.55
C HIS A 30 -10.37 -1.92 -7.63
N GLY A 31 -11.18 -2.21 -6.58
CA GLY A 31 -10.75 -3.17 -5.56
C GLY A 31 -10.34 -4.53 -6.07
N TYR A 32 -11.12 -5.09 -7.00
CA TYR A 32 -10.81 -6.40 -7.55
C TYR A 32 -9.45 -6.42 -8.26
N ALA A 33 -9.16 -5.35 -9.00
CA ALA A 33 -7.87 -5.25 -9.69
C ALA A 33 -6.71 -5.13 -8.70
N ILE A 34 -6.94 -4.47 -7.56
CA ILE A 34 -5.94 -4.44 -6.49
C ILE A 34 -5.65 -5.86 -6.00
N MET A 35 -6.71 -6.63 -5.73
CA MET A 35 -6.55 -8.02 -5.28
C MET A 35 -5.73 -8.84 -6.25
N GLN A 36 -6.06 -8.74 -7.54
CA GLN A 36 -5.35 -9.48 -8.58
C GLN A 36 -3.88 -9.06 -8.66
N HIS A 37 -3.62 -7.76 -8.61
CA HIS A 37 -2.25 -7.24 -8.72
C HIS A 37 -1.39 -7.69 -7.53
N VAL A 38 -1.94 -7.67 -6.33
CA VAL A 38 -1.21 -8.13 -5.14
C VAL A 38 -0.90 -9.61 -5.25
N GLU A 39 -1.86 -10.40 -5.71
CA GLU A 39 -1.64 -11.83 -5.89
C GLU A 39 -0.54 -12.09 -6.93
N GLU A 40 -0.55 -11.35 -8.03
CA GLU A 40 0.47 -11.47 -9.06
C GLU A 40 1.85 -11.08 -8.54
N LEU A 41 1.94 -9.94 -7.86
CA LEU A 41 3.22 -9.47 -7.33
C LEU A 41 3.85 -10.45 -6.36
N THR A 42 3.03 -11.14 -5.57
CA THR A 42 3.52 -12.05 -4.54
C THR A 42 3.49 -13.51 -5.00
N LYS A 43 3.17 -13.75 -6.26
CA LYS A 43 3.07 -15.10 -6.85
C LYS A 43 2.17 -15.99 -6.02
N GLY A 44 1.03 -15.44 -5.59
CA GLY A 44 0.02 -16.16 -4.83
C GLY A 44 0.29 -16.27 -3.34
N ARG A 45 1.41 -15.72 -2.85
CA ARG A 45 1.72 -15.78 -1.42
C ARG A 45 0.71 -14.98 -0.60
N ILE A 46 0.24 -13.86 -1.16
CA ILE A 46 -0.81 -13.05 -0.51
C ILE A 46 -2.03 -13.06 -1.41
N ARG A 47 -3.13 -13.58 -0.85
CA ARG A 47 -4.43 -13.58 -1.50
C ARG A 47 -5.41 -12.89 -0.58
N LEU A 48 -5.80 -11.68 -0.96
CA LEU A 48 -6.67 -10.87 -0.14
C LEU A 48 -8.12 -11.28 -0.33
N GLY A 49 -8.82 -11.53 0.78
CA GLY A 49 -10.26 -11.69 0.74
C GLY A 49 -10.92 -10.33 0.64
N ALA A 50 -12.16 -10.31 0.16
CA ALA A 50 -12.89 -9.07 -0.03
C ALA A 50 -13.04 -8.28 1.26
N GLY A 51 -13.35 -8.97 2.38
CA GLY A 51 -13.50 -8.30 3.66
C GLY A 51 -12.25 -7.57 4.11
N THR A 52 -11.10 -8.24 4.01
CA THR A 52 -9.82 -7.65 4.37
C THR A 52 -9.48 -6.48 3.46
N LEU A 53 -9.67 -6.67 2.14
CA LEU A 53 -9.37 -5.62 1.18
C LEU A 53 -10.21 -4.37 1.45
N TYR A 54 -11.53 -4.51 1.47
CA TYR A 54 -12.40 -3.35 1.60
C TYR A 54 -12.33 -2.70 2.97
N GLY A 55 -12.07 -3.50 4.02
CA GLY A 55 -11.80 -2.96 5.34
C GLY A 55 -10.56 -2.09 5.36
N THR A 56 -9.50 -2.56 4.71
CA THR A 56 -8.25 -1.81 4.62
C THR A 56 -8.41 -0.55 3.76
N LEU A 57 -9.09 -0.68 2.62
CA LEU A 57 -9.35 0.48 1.75
C LEU A 57 -10.15 1.55 2.49
N SER A 58 -11.13 1.14 3.28
CA SER A 58 -11.93 2.08 4.07
C SER A 58 -11.06 2.86 5.05
N LYS A 59 -10.16 2.18 5.76
CA LYS A 59 -9.24 2.83 6.70
C LYS A 59 -8.29 3.77 5.98
N MET A 60 -7.77 3.35 4.83
CA MET A 60 -6.86 4.17 4.05
C MET A 60 -7.55 5.42 3.52
N GLU A 61 -8.82 5.30 3.13
CA GLU A 61 -9.60 6.42 2.65
C GLU A 61 -9.83 7.42 3.78
N LYS A 62 -10.18 6.94 4.96
CA LYS A 62 -10.36 7.79 6.14
C LYS A 62 -9.06 8.50 6.52
N GLY A 63 -7.95 7.81 6.40
CA GLY A 63 -6.63 8.39 6.68
C GLY A 63 -6.08 9.23 5.55
N LYS A 64 -6.82 9.36 4.45
CA LYS A 64 -6.45 10.17 3.29
C LYS A 64 -5.19 9.68 2.59
N LEU A 65 -4.90 8.39 2.72
CA LEU A 65 -3.81 7.78 1.97
C LEU A 65 -4.24 7.49 0.54
N ILE A 66 -5.53 7.26 0.33
CA ILE A 66 -6.13 7.01 -0.97
C ILE A 66 -7.42 7.79 -1.09
N GLU A 67 -7.90 7.95 -2.31
CA GLU A 67 -9.17 8.61 -2.57
C GLU A 67 -9.89 7.92 -3.72
N VAL A 68 -11.22 8.04 -3.72
CA VAL A 68 -12.05 7.55 -4.81
C VAL A 68 -12.10 8.66 -5.87
N VAL A 69 -11.70 8.32 -7.10
CA VAL A 69 -11.68 9.31 -8.18
C VAL A 69 -12.78 9.11 -9.20
N ALA A 70 -13.42 7.94 -9.19
CA ALA A 70 -14.48 7.63 -10.13
C ALA A 70 -15.27 6.45 -9.63
N GLU A 71 -16.47 6.30 -10.16
CA GLU A 71 -17.28 5.14 -9.90
C GLU A 71 -17.89 4.70 -11.22
N ALA A 72 -17.68 3.45 -11.61
CA ALA A 72 -18.18 2.88 -12.85
C ALA A 72 -18.74 1.50 -12.56
N ASP A 73 -19.94 1.21 -13.06
CA ASP A 73 -20.60 -0.09 -12.87
C ASP A 73 -20.63 -0.49 -11.39
N LYS A 74 -20.95 0.47 -10.51
CA LYS A 74 -21.03 0.28 -9.07
C LYS A 74 -19.68 -0.08 -8.43
N ARG A 75 -18.57 0.18 -9.13
CA ARG A 75 -17.22 -0.05 -8.62
C ARG A 75 -16.52 1.28 -8.43
N LYS A 76 -15.89 1.43 -7.26
CA LYS A 76 -15.08 2.60 -6.97
C LYS A 76 -13.69 2.42 -7.54
N ILE A 77 -13.19 3.47 -8.17
CA ILE A 77 -11.81 3.50 -8.68
C ILE A 77 -11.00 4.33 -7.71
N TYR A 78 -9.92 3.75 -7.22
CA TYR A 78 -9.08 4.36 -6.18
C TYR A 78 -7.79 4.92 -6.77
N ARG A 79 -7.28 5.94 -6.11
CA ARG A 79 -6.00 6.56 -6.43
C ARG A 79 -5.23 6.80 -5.14
N ILE A 80 -3.92 6.59 -5.18
CA ILE A 80 -3.08 6.98 -4.05
C ILE A 80 -3.00 8.52 -4.03
N THR A 81 -3.08 9.10 -2.83
CA THR A 81 -2.97 10.55 -2.69
C THR A 81 -1.49 10.94 -2.60
N PRO A 82 -1.16 12.25 -2.75
CA PRO A 82 0.22 12.68 -2.51
C PRO A 82 0.71 12.28 -1.11
N PHE A 83 -0.15 12.38 -0.10
CA PHE A 83 0.20 11.97 1.26
C PHE A 83 0.46 10.46 1.33
N GLY A 84 -0.42 9.66 0.72
CA GLY A 84 -0.24 8.20 0.68
C GLY A 84 1.06 7.82 -0.01
N LYS A 85 1.40 8.54 -1.07
CA LYS A 85 2.66 8.31 -1.77
C LYS A 85 3.87 8.59 -0.87
N GLU A 86 3.82 9.70 -0.11
CA GLU A 86 4.90 10.01 0.82
C GLU A 86 5.07 8.93 1.88
N VAL A 87 3.95 8.45 2.43
CA VAL A 87 3.98 7.38 3.43
C VAL A 87 4.60 6.12 2.83
N LEU A 88 4.16 5.75 1.63
CA LEU A 88 4.67 4.55 0.97
C LEU A 88 6.16 4.67 0.65
N LEU A 89 6.59 5.81 0.12
CA LEU A 89 8.00 6.01 -0.22
C LEU A 89 8.89 6.00 1.02
N THR A 90 8.39 6.52 2.15
CA THR A 90 9.11 6.47 3.41
C THR A 90 9.26 5.02 3.88
N GLU A 91 8.21 4.23 3.73
CA GLU A 91 8.28 2.81 4.08
C GLU A 91 9.22 2.04 3.15
N ILE A 92 9.20 2.34 1.85
CA ILE A 92 10.12 1.71 0.90
C ILE A 92 11.57 2.02 1.30
N ALA A 93 11.85 3.28 1.68
CA ALA A 93 13.19 3.66 2.10
C ALA A 93 13.62 2.90 3.36
N ARG A 94 12.70 2.71 4.31
CA ARG A 94 12.97 1.94 5.53
C ARG A 94 13.30 0.49 5.20
N ILE A 95 12.50 -0.11 4.34
CA ILE A 95 12.71 -1.51 3.94
C ILE A 95 14.04 -1.67 3.21
N ARG A 96 14.37 -0.70 2.35
CA ARG A 96 15.64 -0.70 1.63
C ARG A 96 16.82 -0.61 2.59
N GLU A 97 16.71 0.22 3.62
CA GLU A 97 17.76 0.32 4.65
C GLU A 97 17.94 -1.02 5.36
N LEU A 98 16.83 -1.65 5.73
CA LEU A 98 16.90 -2.96 6.38
C LEU A 98 17.62 -3.98 5.50
N TYR A 99 17.26 -4.01 4.23
CA TYR A 99 17.86 -4.95 3.30
C TYR A 99 19.35 -4.67 3.13
N ARG A 100 19.72 -3.41 2.93
CA ARG A 100 21.14 -3.02 2.77
C ARG A 100 21.97 -3.39 3.97
N ASN A 101 21.42 -3.21 5.18
CA ASN A 101 22.14 -3.57 6.39
C ASN A 101 22.38 -5.07 6.49
N SER A 102 21.58 -5.88 5.83
CA SER A 102 21.77 -7.32 5.85
C SER A 102 22.74 -7.80 4.76
N GLU A 103 23.00 -6.99 3.74
CA GLU A 103 23.83 -7.40 2.61
C GLU A 103 25.28 -7.68 3.00
N GLY A 104 25.79 -6.96 4.01
CA GLY A 104 27.17 -7.16 4.47
C GLY A 104 27.34 -8.33 5.41
N VAL A 105 26.26 -9.04 5.74
CA VAL A 105 26.29 -10.15 6.67
C VAL A 105 26.24 -11.46 5.88
N ALA A 106 27.17 -12.35 6.17
CA ALA A 106 27.15 -13.67 5.54
C ALA A 106 25.95 -14.45 6.06
N VAL A 107 25.04 -14.78 5.15
CA VAL A 107 23.85 -15.54 5.49
C VAL A 107 23.90 -16.85 4.69
N GLU A 108 24.07 -17.91 5.39
CA GLU A 108 24.16 -19.24 4.78
C GLU A 108 22.84 -19.98 4.88
#